data_5a7aafe05c9b14c53c36f61d3a701b54
#
_entry.id   5a7aafe05c9b14c53c36f61d3a701b54
#
_cell.length_a   1.000
_cell.length_b   1.000
_cell.length_c   1.000
_cell.angle_alpha   90.00
_cell.angle_beta   90.00
_cell.angle_gamma   90.00
#
_symmetry.space_group_name_H-M   'P 1'
#
loop_
_entity.id
_entity.type
_entity.pdbx_description
1 polymer ?
#
loop_
_entity_poly.entity_id
_entity_poly.type
_entity_poly.pdbx_seq_one_letter_code
_entity_poly.pdbx_strand_id
1 'polypeptide(L)'
;MRLLNAVGVAALLAACALAPSVRAAEETFDACDVFTAADAEKALGTTAAAEPVNPKVRRPKVIPTCTYKGFKDSKPVAATVQFRWGRTDAEAQHAFDEARLQFQTKPLLISGADAFWSAKTGQINVRKGRTWLTISVGPERISERDIADARKLAEILVQKL
;
A
#
# COMPACT_ATOMS: atom_id res chain seq x y z
N MET A 1 8.32 53.77 -67.28
CA MET A 1 8.47 53.73 -65.83
C MET A 1 7.90 52.39 -65.28
N ARG A 2 8.76 51.48 -64.93
CA ARG A 2 8.37 50.14 -64.33
C ARG A 2 8.94 50.10 -62.92
N LEU A 3 8.03 50.00 -61.92
CA LEU A 3 8.37 49.79 -60.51
C LEU A 3 8.38 48.27 -60.26
N LEU A 4 9.53 47.76 -59.85
CA LEU A 4 9.69 46.43 -59.40
C LEU A 4 9.35 46.33 -57.89
N ASN A 5 8.33 45.57 -57.55
CA ASN A 5 8.05 45.21 -56.16
C ASN A 5 8.90 43.98 -55.76
N ALA A 6 9.78 44.16 -54.83
CA ALA A 6 10.52 43.08 -54.19
C ALA A 6 9.67 42.48 -53.05
N VAL A 7 9.31 41.22 -53.16
CA VAL A 7 8.62 40.44 -52.12
C VAL A 7 9.69 39.78 -51.25
N GLY A 8 9.80 40.24 -50.00
CA GLY A 8 10.67 39.63 -49.01
C GLY A 8 9.97 38.40 -48.38
N VAL A 9 10.59 37.24 -48.56
CA VAL A 9 10.17 36.01 -47.89
C VAL A 9 10.86 35.97 -46.53
N ALA A 10 10.09 36.16 -45.44
CA ALA A 10 10.55 35.94 -44.08
C ALA A 10 10.45 34.46 -43.73
N ALA A 11 11.58 33.79 -43.57
CA ALA A 11 11.65 32.42 -43.07
C ALA A 11 11.49 32.40 -41.55
N LEU A 12 10.36 31.93 -41.06
CA LEU A 12 10.15 31.61 -39.62
C LEU A 12 10.87 30.30 -39.30
N LEU A 13 11.97 30.40 -38.59
CA LEU A 13 12.63 29.23 -37.93
C LEU A 13 11.85 28.91 -36.66
N ALA A 14 11.03 27.84 -36.71
CA ALA A 14 10.38 27.23 -35.54
C ALA A 14 11.44 26.44 -34.75
N ALA A 15 11.94 27.03 -33.67
CA ALA A 15 12.78 26.35 -32.69
C ALA A 15 11.89 25.39 -31.86
N CYS A 16 11.85 24.10 -32.21
CA CYS A 16 11.28 23.07 -31.34
C CYS A 16 12.17 22.93 -30.09
N ALA A 17 11.77 23.57 -29.00
CA ALA A 17 12.35 23.33 -27.68
C ALA A 17 12.00 21.92 -27.24
N LEU A 18 12.98 21.01 -27.31
CA LEU A 18 12.92 19.70 -26.67
C LEU A 18 12.94 19.93 -25.16
N ALA A 19 11.76 20.00 -24.54
CA ALA A 19 11.66 19.97 -23.10
C ALA A 19 12.16 18.60 -22.61
N PRO A 20 13.16 18.55 -21.71
CA PRO A 20 13.56 17.29 -21.11
C PRO A 20 12.35 16.75 -20.33
N SER A 21 11.87 15.58 -20.74
CA SER A 21 10.87 14.82 -19.97
C SER A 21 11.55 14.45 -18.64
N VAL A 22 11.26 15.20 -17.61
CA VAL A 22 11.59 14.84 -16.23
C VAL A 22 10.78 13.58 -15.95
N ARG A 23 11.40 12.41 -16.16
CA ARG A 23 10.90 11.16 -15.59
C ARG A 23 10.91 11.37 -14.10
N ALA A 24 9.72 11.55 -13.51
CA ALA A 24 9.56 11.47 -12.07
C ALA A 24 10.21 10.16 -11.62
N ALA A 25 11.25 10.26 -10.81
CA ALA A 25 11.87 9.10 -10.20
C ALA A 25 10.74 8.38 -9.45
N GLU A 26 10.44 7.16 -9.90
CA GLU A 26 9.47 6.34 -9.21
C GLU A 26 10.00 6.11 -7.79
N GLU A 27 9.35 6.71 -6.79
CA GLU A 27 9.69 6.50 -5.38
C GLU A 27 9.61 5.03 -5.02
N THR A 28 10.73 4.44 -4.55
CA THR A 28 10.77 3.05 -4.10
C THR A 28 10.14 3.00 -2.72
N PHE A 29 8.97 2.36 -2.60
CA PHE A 29 8.34 2.10 -1.31
C PHE A 29 8.66 0.66 -0.87
N ASP A 30 9.28 0.52 0.30
CA ASP A 30 9.45 -0.77 0.96
C ASP A 30 8.44 -0.88 2.11
N ALA A 31 7.55 -1.86 2.03
CA ALA A 31 6.56 -2.09 3.07
C ALA A 31 7.21 -2.42 4.43
N CYS A 32 8.41 -3.00 4.42
CA CYS A 32 9.15 -3.35 5.63
C CYS A 32 9.83 -2.15 6.32
N ASP A 33 9.93 -1.00 5.65
CA ASP A 33 10.39 0.24 6.29
C ASP A 33 9.31 0.81 7.25
N VAL A 34 8.02 0.59 6.93
CA VAL A 34 6.89 1.02 7.76
C VAL A 34 6.49 -0.05 8.77
N PHE A 35 6.37 -1.29 8.32
CA PHE A 35 6.05 -2.44 9.15
C PHE A 35 7.35 -3.15 9.57
N THR A 36 7.78 -2.96 10.81
CA THR A 36 9.07 -3.46 11.32
C THR A 36 8.94 -4.79 12.06
N ALA A 37 10.08 -5.47 12.29
CA ALA A 37 10.12 -6.70 13.10
C ALA A 37 9.56 -6.46 14.52
N ALA A 38 9.90 -5.33 15.14
CA ALA A 38 9.39 -4.99 16.47
C ALA A 38 7.86 -4.85 16.54
N ASP A 39 7.23 -4.38 15.45
CA ASP A 39 5.77 -4.31 15.36
C ASP A 39 5.16 -5.71 15.21
N ALA A 40 5.81 -6.56 14.41
CA ALA A 40 5.40 -7.94 14.23
C ALA A 40 5.50 -8.74 15.54
N GLU A 41 6.59 -8.57 16.29
CA GLU A 41 6.79 -9.22 17.60
C GLU A 41 5.73 -8.82 18.61
N LYS A 42 5.40 -7.51 18.67
CA LYS A 42 4.30 -7.02 19.54
C LYS A 42 2.95 -7.64 19.18
N ALA A 43 2.67 -7.81 17.88
CA ALA A 43 1.41 -8.39 17.42
C ALA A 43 1.36 -9.91 17.62
N LEU A 44 2.45 -10.61 17.28
CA LEU A 44 2.52 -12.08 17.39
C LEU A 44 2.72 -12.55 18.81
N GLY A 45 3.30 -11.72 19.70
CA GLY A 45 3.69 -12.10 21.05
C GLY A 45 4.85 -13.10 21.09
N THR A 46 5.71 -13.09 20.06
CA THR A 46 6.90 -13.93 19.95
C THR A 46 7.93 -13.24 19.05
N THR A 47 9.19 -13.69 19.10
CA THR A 47 10.24 -13.21 18.19
C THR A 47 9.87 -13.49 16.74
N ALA A 48 10.20 -12.56 15.86
CA ALA A 48 9.84 -12.63 14.46
C ALA A 48 11.00 -12.23 13.56
N ALA A 49 11.22 -12.99 12.49
CA ALA A 49 12.21 -12.70 11.46
C ALA A 49 11.52 -12.31 10.15
N ALA A 50 12.12 -11.36 9.43
CA ALA A 50 11.64 -11.01 8.11
C ALA A 50 11.73 -12.24 7.20
N GLU A 51 10.65 -12.53 6.51
CA GLU A 51 10.72 -13.43 5.37
C GLU A 51 11.40 -12.67 4.23
N PRO A 52 12.47 -13.20 3.63
CA PRO A 52 13.15 -12.55 2.52
C PRO A 52 12.29 -12.64 1.24
N VAL A 53 11.06 -12.20 1.32
CA VAL A 53 10.14 -12.15 0.20
C VAL A 53 9.77 -10.72 -0.03
N ASN A 54 10.56 -10.04 -0.76
CA ASN A 54 10.14 -9.29 -1.92
C ASN A 54 11.33 -8.56 -2.47
N PRO A 55 11.68 -8.86 -3.69
CA PRO A 55 12.53 -7.95 -4.40
C PRO A 55 11.85 -6.58 -4.38
N LYS A 56 12.63 -5.54 -4.19
CA LYS A 56 12.28 -4.12 -4.41
C LYS A 56 11.85 -3.90 -5.87
N VAL A 57 10.90 -4.71 -6.35
CA VAL A 57 10.47 -4.73 -7.74
C VAL A 57 9.21 -3.91 -7.86
N ARG A 58 9.42 -2.68 -8.28
CA ARG A 58 8.37 -1.84 -8.77
C ARG A 58 7.86 -2.32 -10.11
N ARG A 59 6.75 -3.00 -10.03
CA ARG A 59 5.87 -3.15 -11.17
C ARG A 59 4.54 -2.50 -10.79
N PRO A 60 3.89 -1.72 -11.67
CA PRO A 60 2.64 -1.01 -11.36
C PRO A 60 1.48 -1.91 -10.92
N LYS A 61 1.67 -3.23 -10.90
CA LYS A 61 0.69 -4.24 -10.47
C LYS A 61 1.11 -5.02 -9.21
N VAL A 62 2.27 -4.73 -8.62
CA VAL A 62 2.74 -5.43 -7.42
C VAL A 62 2.31 -4.64 -6.19
N ILE A 63 1.54 -5.28 -5.33
CA ILE A 63 1.13 -4.71 -4.03
C ILE A 63 2.31 -4.87 -3.07
N PRO A 64 2.92 -3.77 -2.59
CA PRO A 64 3.99 -3.86 -1.60
C PRO A 64 3.51 -4.62 -0.38
N THR A 65 4.25 -5.66 -0.02
CA THR A 65 3.90 -6.57 1.05
C THR A 65 5.12 -6.84 1.92
N CYS A 66 4.96 -6.78 3.22
CA CYS A 66 5.97 -7.19 4.18
C CYS A 66 5.42 -8.32 5.06
N THR A 67 6.23 -9.34 5.30
CA THR A 67 5.87 -10.50 6.13
C THR A 67 6.98 -10.80 7.11
N TYR A 68 6.60 -10.99 8.36
CA TYR A 68 7.46 -11.53 9.41
C TYR A 68 6.88 -12.85 9.89
N LYS A 69 7.76 -13.83 10.09
CA LYS A 69 7.41 -15.18 10.58
C LYS A 69 8.05 -15.47 11.92
N GLY A 70 7.38 -16.24 12.73
CA GLY A 70 7.85 -16.70 14.03
C GLY A 70 7.17 -18.00 14.43
N PHE A 71 7.40 -18.42 15.68
CA PHE A 71 6.78 -19.59 16.27
C PHE A 71 6.14 -19.19 17.59
N LYS A 72 4.88 -19.55 17.79
CA LYS A 72 4.16 -19.40 19.05
C LYS A 72 3.64 -20.78 19.46
N ASP A 73 4.02 -21.23 20.66
CA ASP A 73 3.68 -22.56 21.16
C ASP A 73 4.04 -23.68 20.17
N SER A 74 5.24 -23.62 19.58
CA SER A 74 5.76 -24.54 18.57
C SER A 74 5.00 -24.55 17.24
N LYS A 75 4.03 -23.66 17.04
CA LYS A 75 3.28 -23.51 15.79
C LYS A 75 3.80 -22.32 14.99
N PRO A 76 3.92 -22.45 13.65
CA PRO A 76 4.31 -21.34 12.81
C PRO A 76 3.21 -20.27 12.80
N VAL A 77 3.61 -19.02 12.96
CA VAL A 77 2.75 -17.84 12.89
C VAL A 77 3.39 -16.79 12.00
N ALA A 78 2.56 -15.93 11.39
CA ALA A 78 3.03 -14.85 10.55
C ALA A 78 2.24 -13.57 10.78
N ALA A 79 2.89 -12.44 10.59
CA ALA A 79 2.25 -11.15 10.47
C ALA A 79 2.57 -10.59 9.08
N THR A 80 1.55 -10.28 8.30
CA THR A 80 1.68 -9.78 6.93
C THR A 80 0.89 -8.49 6.77
N VAL A 81 1.52 -7.51 6.14
CA VAL A 81 0.90 -6.22 5.79
C VAL A 81 1.08 -5.95 4.32
N GLN A 82 -0.01 -5.64 3.64
CA GLN A 82 -0.04 -5.18 2.25
C GLN A 82 -0.43 -3.70 2.22
N PHE A 83 0.25 -2.92 1.40
CA PHE A 83 -0.01 -1.49 1.23
C PHE A 83 -0.62 -1.23 -0.14
N ARG A 84 -1.69 -0.42 -0.15
CA ARG A 84 -2.33 0.08 -1.36
C ARG A 84 -2.59 1.56 -1.21
N TRP A 85 -2.64 2.28 -2.32
CA TRP A 85 -2.94 3.70 -2.34
C TRP A 85 -3.92 4.02 -3.44
N GLY A 86 -4.87 4.90 -3.13
CA GLY A 86 -5.62 5.62 -4.15
C GLY A 86 -4.83 6.84 -4.66
N ARG A 87 -5.12 7.27 -5.86
CA ARG A 87 -4.61 8.56 -6.37
C ARG A 87 -5.19 9.73 -5.59
N THR A 88 -6.42 9.56 -5.10
CA THR A 88 -7.15 10.49 -4.24
C THR A 88 -7.75 9.76 -3.05
N ASP A 89 -8.17 10.50 -2.01
CA ASP A 89 -8.92 9.95 -0.89
C ASP A 89 -10.23 9.30 -1.35
N ALA A 90 -10.93 9.93 -2.30
CA ALA A 90 -12.20 9.43 -2.84
C ALA A 90 -12.02 8.09 -3.56
N GLU A 91 -10.95 7.92 -4.34
CA GLU A 91 -10.63 6.66 -5.00
C GLU A 91 -10.30 5.56 -3.98
N ALA A 92 -9.48 5.89 -2.96
CA ALA A 92 -9.16 4.95 -1.89
C ALA A 92 -10.40 4.55 -1.08
N GLN A 93 -11.28 5.50 -0.77
CA GLN A 93 -12.54 5.26 -0.08
C GLN A 93 -13.44 4.33 -0.90
N HIS A 94 -13.63 4.63 -2.18
CA HIS A 94 -14.48 3.82 -3.06
C HIS A 94 -14.00 2.36 -3.13
N ALA A 95 -12.69 2.16 -3.37
CA ALA A 95 -12.11 0.82 -3.42
C ALA A 95 -12.21 0.07 -2.09
N PHE A 96 -12.07 0.78 -0.96
CA PHE A 96 -12.23 0.22 0.38
C PHE A 96 -13.68 -0.19 0.67
N ASP A 97 -14.66 0.63 0.27
CA ASP A 97 -16.09 0.33 0.43
C ASP A 97 -16.53 -0.83 -0.46
N GLU A 98 -16.03 -0.92 -1.70
CA GLU A 98 -16.28 -2.08 -2.57
C GLU A 98 -15.74 -3.36 -1.93
N ALA A 99 -14.52 -3.35 -1.38
CA ALA A 99 -13.97 -4.51 -0.70
C ALA A 99 -14.80 -4.91 0.54
N ARG A 100 -15.34 -3.93 1.26
CA ARG A 100 -16.22 -4.18 2.40
C ARG A 100 -17.52 -4.87 1.99
N LEU A 101 -18.06 -4.54 0.83
CA LEU A 101 -19.30 -5.14 0.32
C LEU A 101 -19.11 -6.55 -0.25
N GLN A 102 -17.91 -6.87 -0.76
CA GLN A 102 -17.62 -8.18 -1.36
C GLN A 102 -17.50 -9.33 -0.34
N PHE A 103 -17.27 -9.03 0.94
CA PHE A 103 -17.03 -10.01 1.98
C PHE A 103 -18.02 -9.84 3.12
N GLN A 104 -18.27 -10.93 3.85
CA GLN A 104 -18.95 -10.82 5.15
C GLN A 104 -18.00 -10.11 6.13
N THR A 105 -18.23 -8.84 6.33
CA THR A 105 -17.34 -7.98 7.11
C THR A 105 -17.99 -7.53 8.41
N LYS A 106 -17.16 -7.32 9.43
CA LYS A 106 -17.54 -6.66 10.67
C LYS A 106 -16.80 -5.33 10.77
N PRO A 107 -17.51 -4.19 10.94
CA PRO A 107 -16.84 -2.93 11.17
C PRO A 107 -16.03 -2.98 12.47
N LEU A 108 -14.89 -2.31 12.46
CA LEU A 108 -14.01 -2.19 13.62
C LEU A 108 -13.79 -0.73 13.95
N LEU A 109 -13.65 -0.45 15.25
CA LEU A 109 -13.24 0.86 15.74
C LEU A 109 -11.73 0.86 15.91
N ILE A 110 -11.05 1.63 15.04
CA ILE A 110 -9.62 1.95 15.14
C ILE A 110 -9.52 3.47 15.10
N SER A 111 -8.88 4.05 16.11
CA SER A 111 -8.80 5.51 16.22
C SER A 111 -8.10 6.15 15.01
N GLY A 112 -8.77 7.09 14.36
CA GLY A 112 -8.24 7.84 13.23
C GLY A 112 -8.24 7.11 11.89
N ALA A 113 -8.95 5.98 11.77
CA ALA A 113 -9.03 5.21 10.53
C ALA A 113 -10.36 4.47 10.38
N ASP A 114 -10.78 4.25 9.13
CA ASP A 114 -11.87 3.32 8.81
C ASP A 114 -11.33 1.89 8.81
N ALA A 115 -12.06 0.97 9.42
CA ALA A 115 -11.60 -0.41 9.50
C ALA A 115 -12.73 -1.43 9.45
N PHE A 116 -12.42 -2.61 8.89
CA PHE A 116 -13.30 -3.77 8.98
C PHE A 116 -12.49 -5.07 9.06
N TRP A 117 -13.08 -6.07 9.69
CA TRP A 117 -12.61 -7.45 9.69
C TRP A 117 -13.34 -8.28 8.64
N SER A 118 -12.59 -9.06 7.87
CA SER A 118 -13.12 -10.08 6.98
C SER A 118 -12.84 -11.48 7.55
N ALA A 119 -13.87 -12.13 8.06
CA ALA A 119 -13.74 -13.50 8.57
C ALA A 119 -13.34 -14.52 7.48
N LYS A 120 -13.78 -14.28 6.23
CA LYS A 120 -13.46 -15.13 5.08
C LYS A 120 -11.96 -15.17 4.77
N THR A 121 -11.26 -14.04 4.94
CA THR A 121 -9.82 -13.94 4.66
C THR A 121 -8.96 -13.94 5.92
N GLY A 122 -9.57 -13.81 7.11
CA GLY A 122 -8.84 -13.67 8.36
C GLY A 122 -7.96 -12.43 8.39
N GLN A 123 -8.49 -11.28 7.90
CA GLN A 123 -7.74 -10.04 7.72
C GLN A 123 -8.51 -8.84 8.24
N ILE A 124 -7.77 -7.88 8.80
CA ILE A 124 -8.26 -6.53 9.01
C ILE A 124 -7.87 -5.69 7.79
N ASN A 125 -8.81 -4.92 7.30
CA ASN A 125 -8.61 -3.87 6.33
C ASN A 125 -8.73 -2.52 7.03
N VAL A 126 -7.76 -1.63 6.82
CA VAL A 126 -7.69 -0.31 7.45
C VAL A 126 -7.41 0.73 6.40
N ARG A 127 -8.17 1.84 6.40
CA ARG A 127 -7.93 2.97 5.52
C ARG A 127 -7.72 4.24 6.33
N LYS A 128 -6.64 4.97 6.01
CA LYS A 128 -6.39 6.33 6.52
C LYS A 128 -5.96 7.22 5.36
N GLY A 129 -6.74 8.23 5.05
CA GLY A 129 -6.52 9.05 3.87
C GLY A 129 -6.48 8.19 2.60
N ARG A 130 -5.45 8.37 1.79
CA ARG A 130 -5.25 7.61 0.55
C ARG A 130 -4.68 6.21 0.74
N THR A 131 -4.25 5.87 1.95
CA THR A 131 -3.59 4.59 2.24
C THR A 131 -4.58 3.56 2.74
N TRP A 132 -4.50 2.37 2.16
CA TRP A 132 -5.26 1.20 2.59
C TRP A 132 -4.29 0.06 2.91
N LEU A 133 -4.39 -0.46 4.14
CA LEU A 133 -3.65 -1.64 4.62
C LEU A 133 -4.55 -2.86 4.65
N THR A 134 -4.01 -4.00 4.22
CA THR A 134 -4.60 -5.32 4.50
C THR A 134 -3.65 -6.07 5.42
N ILE A 135 -4.11 -6.41 6.61
CA ILE A 135 -3.32 -6.93 7.72
C ILE A 135 -3.81 -8.33 8.10
N SER A 136 -2.92 -9.29 8.13
CA SER A 136 -3.18 -10.62 8.70
C SER A 136 -2.13 -10.97 9.76
N VAL A 137 -2.58 -11.53 10.89
CA VAL A 137 -1.72 -11.93 12.01
C VAL A 137 -2.18 -13.30 12.51
N GLY A 138 -1.24 -14.19 12.81
CA GLY A 138 -1.48 -15.48 13.41
C GLY A 138 -1.12 -16.68 12.52
N PRO A 139 -1.72 -17.85 12.78
CA PRO A 139 -1.46 -19.08 12.04
C PRO A 139 -1.78 -18.98 10.55
N GLU A 140 -1.20 -19.87 9.76
CA GLU A 140 -1.49 -19.97 8.33
C GLU A 140 -2.96 -20.27 8.08
N ARG A 141 -3.55 -21.14 8.90
CA ARG A 141 -4.97 -21.51 8.82
C ARG A 141 -5.85 -20.31 9.23
N ILE A 142 -6.65 -19.82 8.29
CA ILE A 142 -7.49 -18.61 8.44
C ILE A 142 -8.43 -18.71 9.64
N SER A 143 -9.05 -19.89 9.88
CA SER A 143 -10.00 -20.09 10.98
C SER A 143 -9.38 -20.02 12.38
N GLU A 144 -8.05 -20.08 12.48
CA GLU A 144 -7.31 -20.00 13.75
C GLU A 144 -6.76 -18.59 14.01
N ARG A 145 -6.97 -17.63 13.09
CA ARG A 145 -6.52 -16.24 13.25
C ARG A 145 -7.43 -15.48 14.21
N ASP A 146 -6.79 -14.77 15.14
CA ASP A 146 -7.50 -13.92 16.08
C ASP A 146 -7.56 -12.47 15.57
N ILE A 147 -8.76 -11.92 15.60
CA ILE A 147 -9.00 -10.51 15.29
C ILE A 147 -8.24 -9.57 16.24
N ALA A 148 -8.05 -9.97 17.51
CA ALA A 148 -7.39 -9.16 18.51
C ALA A 148 -5.90 -8.93 18.19
N ASP A 149 -5.19 -9.96 17.70
CA ASP A 149 -3.78 -9.83 17.32
C ASP A 149 -3.61 -8.96 16.06
N ALA A 150 -4.48 -9.15 15.07
CA ALA A 150 -4.49 -8.31 13.87
C ALA A 150 -4.87 -6.85 14.21
N ARG A 151 -5.76 -6.63 15.17
CA ARG A 151 -6.16 -5.30 15.64
C ARG A 151 -5.00 -4.55 16.31
N LYS A 152 -4.23 -5.22 17.17
CA LYS A 152 -3.01 -4.61 17.77
C LYS A 152 -2.08 -4.07 16.71
N LEU A 153 -1.82 -4.86 15.66
CA LEU A 153 -0.96 -4.43 14.57
C LEU A 153 -1.56 -3.25 13.79
N ALA A 154 -2.87 -3.28 13.53
CA ALA A 154 -3.56 -2.21 12.86
C ALA A 154 -3.45 -0.88 13.63
N GLU A 155 -3.65 -0.91 14.95
CA GLU A 155 -3.52 0.27 15.83
C GLU A 155 -2.10 0.83 15.83
N ILE A 156 -1.06 -0.03 15.82
CA ILE A 156 0.34 0.38 15.72
C ILE A 156 0.60 1.08 14.38
N LEU A 157 0.16 0.48 13.27
CA LEU A 157 0.48 0.97 11.93
C LEU A 157 -0.29 2.25 11.57
N VAL A 158 -1.51 2.43 12.05
CA VAL A 158 -2.29 3.66 11.82
C VAL A 158 -1.61 4.89 12.41
N GLN A 159 -0.82 4.75 13.48
CA GLN A 159 -0.03 5.85 14.05
C GLN A 159 1.18 6.24 13.20
N LYS A 160 1.59 5.38 12.27
CA LYS A 160 2.74 5.61 11.38
C LYS A 160 2.33 6.15 10.00
N LEU A 161 1.02 6.12 9.68
CA LEU A 161 0.42 6.69 8.47
C LEU A 161 -0.01 8.15 8.75
#